data_90a47eb0a327207749970d16f908826a
#
_entry.id   90a47eb0a327207749970d16f908826a
#
_cell.length_a   1.000
_cell.length_b   1.000
_cell.length_c   1.000
_cell.angle_alpha   90.00
_cell.angle_beta   90.00
_cell.angle_gamma   90.00
#
_symmetry.space_group_name_H-M   'P 1'
#
loop_
_entity.id
_entity.type
_entity.pdbx_description
1 polymer ?
#
loop_
_entity_poly.entity_id
_entity_poly.type
_entity_poly.pdbx_seq_one_letter_code
_entity_poly.pdbx_strand_id
1 'polypeptide(L)'
;MLTEPWPSMLRTIWGDDQRFIDTYWSRFEGKYFAGDGAKKDDDGDIWLLGRVDDVMLVSGHNISTTEVESALVSHPSVAEAAVVGAADETTGQAIVAFVILRGTASENDALVGELRDHVGATLGPIAKPKRILPVAELPKTRSGKIMRRLLRDVAENRQLGDVTTLTDSTVMDLIQAKLPAAPSED
;
A
#
# COMPACT_ATOMS: atom_id res chain seq x y z
N MET A 1 -17.76 -7.93 5.32
CA MET A 1 -18.88 -7.06 5.78
C MET A 1 -19.40 -7.64 7.07
N LEU A 2 -19.80 -6.77 8.00
CA LEU A 2 -20.44 -7.16 9.25
C LEU A 2 -21.95 -6.94 9.11
N THR A 3 -22.73 -7.97 9.43
CA THR A 3 -24.18 -7.98 9.23
C THR A 3 -24.98 -7.73 10.51
N GLU A 4 -24.31 -7.86 11.65
CA GLU A 4 -24.90 -7.66 12.97
C GLU A 4 -24.16 -6.57 13.73
N PRO A 5 -24.86 -5.67 14.46
CA PRO A 5 -24.23 -4.68 15.29
C PRO A 5 -23.56 -5.32 16.52
N TRP A 6 -22.50 -4.68 17.04
CA TRP A 6 -21.80 -5.10 18.25
C TRP A 6 -21.61 -3.90 19.20
N PRO A 7 -21.37 -4.14 20.51
CA PRO A 7 -21.37 -3.06 21.53
C PRO A 7 -20.36 -1.94 21.29
N SER A 8 -19.17 -2.26 20.75
CA SER A 8 -18.10 -1.29 20.47
C SER A 8 -18.12 -0.72 19.05
N MET A 9 -19.20 -0.96 18.30
CA MET A 9 -19.36 -0.43 16.95
C MET A 9 -19.33 1.09 16.95
N LEU A 10 -18.59 1.68 15.99
CA LEU A 10 -18.59 3.13 15.76
C LEU A 10 -20.02 3.62 15.48
N ARG A 11 -20.43 4.69 16.14
CA ARG A 11 -21.80 5.25 16.02
C ARG A 11 -21.87 6.43 15.07
N THR A 12 -20.80 7.24 15.02
CA THR A 12 -20.67 8.38 14.11
C THR A 12 -19.25 8.94 14.16
N ILE A 13 -18.94 9.92 13.29
CA ILE A 13 -17.75 10.75 13.33
C ILE A 13 -18.17 12.12 13.88
N TRP A 14 -17.45 12.63 14.88
CA TRP A 14 -17.77 13.92 15.50
C TRP A 14 -17.81 15.05 14.47
N GLY A 15 -18.98 15.69 14.38
CA GLY A 15 -19.18 16.81 13.46
C GLY A 15 -19.32 16.44 11.98
N ASP A 16 -19.34 15.14 11.62
CA ASP A 16 -19.42 14.70 10.23
C ASP A 16 -20.15 13.35 10.09
N ASP A 17 -21.44 13.36 10.37
CA ASP A 17 -22.29 12.18 10.27
C ASP A 17 -22.37 11.65 8.83
N GLN A 18 -22.33 12.53 7.84
CA GLN A 18 -22.41 12.14 6.44
C GLN A 18 -21.19 11.32 6.04
N ARG A 19 -20.00 11.71 6.44
CA ARG A 19 -18.77 10.95 6.21
C ARG A 19 -18.82 9.56 6.84
N PHE A 20 -19.43 9.44 8.03
CA PHE A 20 -19.64 8.13 8.65
C PHE A 20 -20.52 7.22 7.78
N ILE A 21 -21.63 7.73 7.27
CA ILE A 21 -22.54 6.99 6.39
C ILE A 21 -21.82 6.61 5.10
N ASP A 22 -21.19 7.58 4.44
CA ASP A 22 -20.52 7.36 3.16
C ASP A 22 -19.38 6.35 3.27
N THR A 23 -18.64 6.37 4.38
CA THR A 23 -17.48 5.48 4.56
C THR A 23 -17.87 4.05 4.88
N TYR A 24 -18.88 3.85 5.74
CA TYR A 24 -19.14 2.52 6.33
C TYR A 24 -20.46 1.90 5.91
N TRP A 25 -21.44 2.67 5.42
CA TRP A 25 -22.81 2.19 5.19
C TRP A 25 -23.33 2.35 3.77
N SER A 26 -22.73 3.21 2.96
CA SER A 26 -23.21 3.52 1.61
C SER A 26 -22.98 2.39 0.62
N ARG A 27 -21.93 1.59 0.82
CA ARG A 27 -21.50 0.57 -0.15
C ARG A 27 -22.39 -0.66 -0.20
N PHE A 28 -22.98 -1.05 0.94
CA PHE A 28 -23.85 -2.21 1.05
C PHE A 28 -24.99 -1.88 2.03
N GLU A 29 -26.22 -1.88 1.52
CA GLU A 29 -27.41 -1.55 2.31
C GLU A 29 -27.53 -2.46 3.55
N GLY A 30 -27.69 -1.84 4.73
CA GLY A 30 -27.86 -2.53 6.00
C GLY A 30 -26.65 -3.31 6.50
N LYS A 31 -25.45 -3.13 5.91
CA LYS A 31 -24.24 -3.86 6.29
C LYS A 31 -23.07 -2.91 6.50
N TYR A 32 -22.36 -3.07 7.62
CA TYR A 32 -21.17 -2.29 7.92
C TYR A 32 -19.98 -2.78 7.09
N PHE A 33 -19.37 -1.87 6.35
CA PHE A 33 -18.19 -2.13 5.51
C PHE A 33 -16.92 -1.72 6.23
N ALA A 34 -16.16 -2.69 6.77
CA ALA A 34 -14.89 -2.44 7.45
C ALA A 34 -13.74 -2.07 6.50
N GLY A 35 -13.88 -2.39 5.22
CA GLY A 35 -12.83 -2.17 4.21
C GLY A 35 -11.72 -3.22 4.23
N ASP A 36 -11.82 -4.25 5.06
CA ASP A 36 -10.85 -5.32 5.15
C ASP A 36 -11.33 -6.57 4.42
N GLY A 37 -10.42 -7.22 3.68
CA GLY A 37 -10.60 -8.54 3.13
C GLY A 37 -10.32 -9.61 4.18
N ALA A 38 -11.14 -10.64 4.24
CA ALA A 38 -10.94 -11.76 5.15
C ALA A 38 -11.35 -13.07 4.50
N LYS A 39 -10.68 -14.15 4.88
CA LYS A 39 -11.02 -15.54 4.56
C LYS A 39 -11.40 -16.24 5.85
N LYS A 40 -12.46 -17.04 5.82
CA LYS A 40 -12.81 -17.98 6.87
C LYS A 40 -12.35 -19.37 6.43
N ASP A 41 -11.62 -20.08 7.29
CA ASP A 41 -11.22 -21.46 7.01
C ASP A 41 -12.26 -22.49 7.48
N ASP A 42 -11.95 -23.76 7.31
CA ASP A 42 -12.86 -24.86 7.64
C ASP A 42 -13.04 -25.04 9.15
N ASP A 43 -12.07 -24.62 9.95
CA ASP A 43 -12.13 -24.63 11.41
C ASP A 43 -12.93 -23.43 11.97
N GLY A 44 -13.24 -22.46 11.12
CA GLY A 44 -14.03 -21.27 11.45
C GLY A 44 -13.20 -20.04 11.81
N ASP A 45 -11.89 -20.13 11.74
CA ASP A 45 -10.96 -19.03 12.01
C ASP A 45 -10.99 -18.00 10.89
N ILE A 46 -10.76 -16.71 11.25
CA ILE A 46 -10.78 -15.60 10.31
C ILE A 46 -9.36 -15.11 10.07
N TRP A 47 -8.94 -15.22 8.81
CA TRP A 47 -7.65 -14.73 8.32
C TRP A 47 -7.84 -13.37 7.65
N LEU A 48 -7.20 -12.32 8.16
CA LEU A 48 -7.21 -11.01 7.54
C LEU A 48 -6.23 -11.01 6.36
N LEU A 49 -6.74 -10.63 5.18
CA LEU A 49 -5.98 -10.60 3.92
C LEU A 49 -5.46 -9.19 3.55
N GLY A 50 -5.76 -8.20 4.38
CA GLY A 50 -5.44 -6.80 4.14
C GLY A 50 -6.64 -5.96 3.70
N ARG A 51 -6.39 -4.73 3.28
CA ARG A 51 -7.44 -3.79 2.84
C ARG A 51 -7.94 -4.16 1.45
N VAL A 52 -9.24 -4.03 1.23
CA VAL A 52 -9.85 -4.26 -0.10
C VAL A 52 -9.40 -3.19 -1.11
N ASP A 53 -9.16 -1.97 -0.63
CA ASP A 53 -8.67 -0.83 -1.41
C ASP A 53 -7.15 -0.87 -1.65
N ASP A 54 -6.42 -1.76 -0.98
CA ASP A 54 -4.98 -2.00 -1.19
C ASP A 54 -4.70 -3.19 -2.15
N VAL A 55 -5.75 -3.79 -2.73
CA VAL A 55 -5.59 -4.79 -3.79
C VAL A 55 -5.30 -4.08 -5.10
N MET A 56 -4.21 -4.48 -5.75
CA MET A 56 -3.80 -3.95 -7.06
C MET A 56 -4.37 -4.82 -8.18
N LEU A 57 -4.87 -4.19 -9.24
CA LEU A 57 -5.32 -4.89 -10.45
C LEU A 57 -4.24 -4.77 -11.53
N VAL A 58 -3.37 -5.77 -11.61
CA VAL A 58 -2.24 -5.81 -12.57
C VAL A 58 -2.56 -6.78 -13.69
N SER A 59 -2.68 -6.30 -14.91
CA SER A 59 -3.05 -7.13 -16.10
C SER A 59 -4.25 -8.04 -15.84
N GLY A 60 -5.28 -7.53 -15.15
CA GLY A 60 -6.50 -8.28 -14.83
C GLY A 60 -6.38 -9.23 -13.62
N HIS A 61 -5.23 -9.30 -12.94
CA HIS A 61 -5.03 -10.13 -11.75
C HIS A 61 -5.06 -9.27 -10.49
N ASN A 62 -5.78 -9.74 -9.48
CA ASN A 62 -5.78 -9.14 -8.14
C ASN A 62 -4.52 -9.56 -7.39
N ILE A 63 -3.68 -8.58 -7.03
CA ILE A 63 -2.44 -8.80 -6.29
C ILE A 63 -2.52 -8.01 -4.98
N SER A 64 -2.29 -8.69 -3.87
CA SER A 64 -2.27 -8.07 -2.55
C SER A 64 -0.97 -7.28 -2.34
N THR A 65 -1.08 -6.02 -1.93
CA THR A 65 0.09 -5.24 -1.50
C THR A 65 0.84 -5.91 -0.37
N THR A 66 0.11 -6.50 0.59
CA THR A 66 0.67 -7.17 1.76
C THR A 66 1.49 -8.41 1.39
N GLU A 67 1.07 -9.19 0.38
CA GLU A 67 1.84 -10.35 -0.08
C GLU A 67 3.17 -9.92 -0.70
N VAL A 68 3.15 -8.87 -1.53
CA VAL A 68 4.38 -8.32 -2.14
C VAL A 68 5.29 -7.71 -1.07
N GLU A 69 4.74 -6.98 -0.08
CA GLU A 69 5.49 -6.45 1.06
C GLU A 69 6.14 -7.58 1.86
N SER A 70 5.40 -8.65 2.16
CA SER A 70 5.91 -9.82 2.88
C SER A 70 7.05 -10.52 2.12
N ALA A 71 6.90 -10.67 0.80
CA ALA A 71 7.95 -11.23 -0.04
C ALA A 71 9.21 -10.35 0.00
N LEU A 72 9.08 -9.01 -0.12
CA LEU A 72 10.22 -8.09 -0.02
C LEU A 72 10.91 -8.15 1.34
N VAL A 73 10.15 -8.13 2.43
CA VAL A 73 10.69 -8.17 3.81
C VAL A 73 11.35 -9.51 4.15
N SER A 74 10.97 -10.61 3.47
CA SER A 74 11.65 -11.91 3.61
C SER A 74 13.08 -11.91 3.05
N HIS A 75 13.43 -10.92 2.21
CA HIS A 75 14.79 -10.77 1.69
C HIS A 75 15.72 -10.19 2.79
N PRO A 76 16.94 -10.75 2.99
CA PRO A 76 17.83 -10.35 4.08
C PRO A 76 18.25 -8.88 4.05
N SER A 77 18.28 -8.27 2.88
CA SER A 77 18.65 -6.85 2.70
C SER A 77 17.53 -5.85 2.99
N VAL A 78 16.29 -6.30 3.23
CA VAL A 78 15.11 -5.41 3.42
C VAL A 78 14.70 -5.39 4.88
N ALA A 79 14.62 -4.19 5.46
CA ALA A 79 14.14 -3.99 6.83
C ALA A 79 12.61 -3.79 6.86
N GLU A 80 12.10 -2.97 5.96
CA GLU A 80 10.68 -2.63 5.87
C GLU A 80 10.31 -2.36 4.40
N ALA A 81 9.08 -2.63 4.02
CA ALA A 81 8.58 -2.37 2.69
C ALA A 81 7.16 -1.80 2.73
N ALA A 82 6.85 -0.95 1.78
CA ALA A 82 5.50 -0.50 1.49
C ALA A 82 5.24 -0.59 -0.01
N VAL A 83 4.09 -1.12 -0.39
CA VAL A 83 3.75 -1.36 -1.80
C VAL A 83 2.45 -0.65 -2.15
N VAL A 84 2.42 -0.05 -3.33
CA VAL A 84 1.22 0.60 -3.88
C VAL A 84 1.06 0.23 -5.36
N GLY A 85 -0.19 0.22 -5.81
CA GLY A 85 -0.50 0.22 -7.24
C GLY A 85 -0.47 1.65 -7.77
N ALA A 86 0.26 1.90 -8.84
CA ALA A 86 0.26 3.16 -9.57
C ALA A 86 -0.32 2.95 -10.97
N ALA A 87 -0.99 3.96 -11.53
CA ALA A 87 -1.55 3.89 -12.87
C ALA A 87 -0.48 3.52 -13.91
N ASP A 88 -0.81 2.63 -14.83
CA ASP A 88 0.08 2.13 -15.87
C ASP A 88 -0.70 1.83 -17.15
N GLU A 89 -0.28 2.38 -18.26
CA GLU A 89 -0.99 2.28 -19.55
C GLU A 89 -1.07 0.84 -20.09
N THR A 90 -0.07 0.01 -19.78
CA THR A 90 0.03 -1.36 -20.31
C THR A 90 -0.72 -2.37 -19.43
N THR A 91 -0.59 -2.24 -18.12
CA THR A 91 -1.07 -3.23 -17.16
C THR A 91 -2.28 -2.77 -16.35
N GLY A 92 -2.77 -1.54 -16.62
CA GLY A 92 -3.79 -0.85 -15.81
C GLY A 92 -3.20 -0.29 -14.53
N GLN A 93 -2.56 -1.15 -13.72
CA GLN A 93 -1.73 -0.74 -12.58
C GLN A 93 -0.38 -1.44 -12.63
N ALA A 94 0.68 -0.72 -12.23
CA ALA A 94 2.00 -1.26 -11.98
C ALA A 94 2.28 -1.31 -10.47
N ILE A 95 2.98 -2.33 -10.04
CA ILE A 95 3.43 -2.47 -8.65
C ILE A 95 4.63 -1.55 -8.44
N VAL A 96 4.53 -0.65 -7.46
CA VAL A 96 5.62 0.22 -7.02
C VAL A 96 5.90 -0.08 -5.55
N ALA A 97 7.14 -0.43 -5.25
CA ALA A 97 7.61 -0.76 -3.92
C ALA A 97 8.58 0.30 -3.39
N PHE A 98 8.38 0.69 -2.15
CA PHE A 98 9.30 1.54 -1.39
C PHE A 98 9.91 0.66 -0.30
N VAL A 99 11.24 0.59 -0.23
CA VAL A 99 11.94 -0.34 0.68
C VAL A 99 12.95 0.40 1.55
N ILE A 100 12.98 0.08 2.83
CA ILE A 100 14.06 0.47 3.73
C ILE A 100 15.06 -0.68 3.75
N LEU A 101 16.31 -0.40 3.39
CA LEU A 101 17.37 -1.39 3.39
C LEU A 101 17.94 -1.61 4.79
N ARG A 102 18.42 -2.82 5.08
CA ARG A 102 19.08 -3.15 6.36
C ARG A 102 20.55 -2.74 6.34
N GLY A 103 20.99 -2.07 7.39
CA GLY A 103 22.39 -1.90 7.78
C GLY A 103 23.30 -1.43 6.63
N THR A 104 24.16 -2.32 6.15
CA THR A 104 25.22 -2.04 5.17
C THR A 104 24.81 -2.33 3.72
N ALA A 105 23.56 -2.71 3.45
CA ALA A 105 23.10 -2.93 2.08
C ALA A 105 23.15 -1.60 1.31
N SER A 106 23.89 -1.59 0.21
CA SER A 106 24.03 -0.39 -0.63
C SER A 106 22.94 -0.36 -1.69
N GLU A 107 22.34 0.80 -1.88
CA GLU A 107 21.43 1.05 -2.99
C GLU A 107 22.18 0.97 -4.32
N ASN A 108 21.83 -0.02 -5.15
CA ASN A 108 22.35 -0.16 -6.52
C ASN A 108 21.38 -0.98 -7.38
N ASP A 109 21.54 -0.89 -8.70
CA ASP A 109 20.68 -1.57 -9.67
C ASP A 109 20.69 -3.10 -9.54
N ALA A 110 21.82 -3.67 -9.11
CA ALA A 110 21.94 -5.12 -8.91
C ALA A 110 21.02 -5.59 -7.77
N LEU A 111 21.00 -4.89 -6.64
CA LEU A 111 20.11 -5.21 -5.53
C LEU A 111 18.65 -5.01 -5.91
N VAL A 112 18.31 -3.95 -6.65
CA VAL A 112 16.94 -3.74 -7.17
C VAL A 112 16.51 -4.90 -8.06
N GLY A 113 17.39 -5.37 -8.94
CA GLY A 113 17.18 -6.57 -9.78
C GLY A 113 16.94 -7.82 -8.93
N GLU A 114 17.80 -8.07 -7.95
CA GLU A 114 17.70 -9.19 -7.01
C GLU A 114 16.35 -9.19 -6.24
N LEU A 115 15.93 -8.04 -5.71
CA LEU A 115 14.65 -7.90 -5.03
C LEU A 115 13.47 -8.20 -5.95
N ARG A 116 13.50 -7.72 -7.20
CA ARG A 116 12.46 -8.04 -8.20
C ARG A 116 12.39 -9.52 -8.49
N ASP A 117 13.53 -10.17 -8.65
CA ASP A 117 13.59 -11.60 -8.94
C ASP A 117 13.15 -12.42 -7.73
N HIS A 118 13.49 -11.99 -6.51
CA HIS A 118 13.04 -12.61 -5.27
C HIS A 118 11.50 -12.59 -5.16
N VAL A 119 10.86 -11.44 -5.40
CA VAL A 119 9.38 -11.35 -5.44
C VAL A 119 8.81 -12.26 -6.53
N GLY A 120 9.42 -12.26 -7.72
CA GLY A 120 8.99 -13.11 -8.83
C GLY A 120 9.11 -14.60 -8.54
N ALA A 121 10.14 -15.02 -7.82
CA ALA A 121 10.33 -16.41 -7.39
C ALA A 121 9.32 -16.82 -6.30
N THR A 122 8.94 -15.88 -5.41
CA THR A 122 8.03 -16.15 -4.28
C THR A 122 6.57 -16.15 -4.70
N LEU A 123 6.14 -15.17 -5.50
CA LEU A 123 4.72 -14.92 -5.82
C LEU A 123 4.37 -15.14 -7.30
N GLY A 124 5.38 -15.36 -8.12
CA GLY A 124 5.22 -15.48 -9.57
C GLY A 124 5.54 -14.18 -10.34
N PRO A 125 5.78 -14.29 -11.65
CA PRO A 125 6.29 -13.20 -12.49
C PRO A 125 5.34 -12.00 -12.59
N ILE A 126 4.04 -12.20 -12.45
CA ILE A 126 3.02 -11.14 -12.49
C ILE A 126 3.13 -10.17 -11.30
N ALA A 127 3.64 -10.65 -10.16
CA ALA A 127 3.81 -9.87 -8.95
C ALA A 127 5.13 -9.08 -8.89
N LYS A 128 6.00 -9.19 -9.91
CA LYS A 128 7.26 -8.45 -9.96
C LYS A 128 7.02 -6.95 -9.95
N PRO A 129 7.56 -6.19 -8.97
CA PRO A 129 7.43 -4.74 -8.97
C PRO A 129 8.03 -4.12 -10.24
N LYS A 130 7.31 -3.21 -10.88
CA LYS A 130 7.83 -2.43 -12.01
C LYS A 130 8.93 -1.47 -11.54
N ARG A 131 8.76 -0.90 -10.34
CA ARG A 131 9.74 -0.03 -9.69
C ARG A 131 9.95 -0.46 -8.24
N ILE A 132 11.21 -0.46 -7.79
CA ILE A 132 11.59 -0.57 -6.39
C ILE A 132 12.45 0.65 -6.06
N LEU A 133 12.03 1.40 -5.05
CA LEU A 133 12.64 2.64 -4.62
C LEU A 133 13.19 2.46 -3.21
N PRO A 134 14.51 2.33 -3.03
CA PRO A 134 15.12 2.37 -1.72
C PRO A 134 14.94 3.75 -1.10
N VAL A 135 14.42 3.82 0.12
CA VAL A 135 14.14 5.05 0.86
C VAL A 135 14.72 4.98 2.26
N ALA A 136 15.05 6.13 2.84
CA ALA A 136 15.58 6.18 4.20
C ALA A 136 14.46 5.89 5.23
N GLU A 137 13.24 6.35 4.95
CA GLU A 137 12.10 6.21 5.84
C GLU A 137 10.79 6.12 5.03
N LEU A 138 9.77 5.47 5.60
CA LEU A 138 8.41 5.43 5.06
C LEU A 138 7.52 6.45 5.77
N PRO A 139 6.58 7.11 5.05
CA PRO A 139 5.67 8.07 5.66
C PRO A 139 4.71 7.36 6.62
N LYS A 140 4.77 7.73 7.89
CA LYS A 140 3.97 7.12 8.95
C LYS A 140 3.13 8.16 9.69
N THR A 141 1.95 7.74 10.14
CA THR A 141 1.17 8.48 11.12
C THR A 141 1.85 8.42 12.49
N ARG A 142 1.42 9.29 13.42
CA ARG A 142 1.87 9.26 14.82
C ARG A 142 1.65 7.92 15.52
N SER A 143 0.71 7.10 15.05
CA SER A 143 0.49 5.73 15.55
C SER A 143 1.35 4.67 14.85
N GLY A 144 2.27 5.05 13.95
CA GLY A 144 3.17 4.15 13.24
C GLY A 144 2.58 3.49 11.98
N LYS A 145 1.36 3.87 11.57
CA LYS A 145 0.72 3.32 10.37
C LYS A 145 1.28 3.98 9.11
N ILE A 146 1.74 3.17 8.15
CA ILE A 146 2.22 3.63 6.84
C ILE A 146 1.10 4.31 6.05
N MET A 147 1.38 5.49 5.51
CA MET A 147 0.44 6.28 4.72
C MET A 147 0.55 5.96 3.23
N ARG A 148 0.07 4.76 2.82
CA ARG A 148 0.15 4.29 1.43
C ARG A 148 -0.47 5.24 0.41
N ARG A 149 -1.48 6.02 0.82
CA ARG A 149 -2.08 7.04 -0.04
C ARG A 149 -1.05 8.05 -0.53
N LEU A 150 -0.20 8.57 0.35
CA LEU A 150 0.86 9.52 -0.02
C LEU A 150 1.92 8.88 -0.91
N LEU A 151 2.28 7.61 -0.66
CA LEU A 151 3.19 6.87 -1.52
C LEU A 151 2.61 6.66 -2.93
N ARG A 152 1.29 6.46 -3.04
CA ARG A 152 0.60 6.37 -4.33
C ARG A 152 0.60 7.72 -5.05
N ASP A 153 0.29 8.82 -4.35
CA ASP A 153 0.33 10.17 -4.93
C ASP A 153 1.71 10.45 -5.54
N VAL A 154 2.77 10.12 -4.80
CA VAL A 154 4.16 10.25 -5.28
C VAL A 154 4.45 9.31 -6.46
N ALA A 155 4.05 8.04 -6.40
CA ALA A 155 4.29 7.06 -7.46
C ALA A 155 3.64 7.46 -8.80
N GLU A 156 2.56 8.23 -8.75
CA GLU A 156 1.80 8.73 -9.88
C GLU A 156 2.09 10.20 -10.21
N ASN A 157 3.11 10.81 -9.59
CA ASN A 157 3.46 12.23 -9.75
C ASN A 157 2.29 13.19 -9.50
N ARG A 158 1.38 12.82 -8.57
CA ARG A 158 0.27 13.70 -8.17
C ARG A 158 0.68 14.64 -7.04
N GLN A 159 -0.08 15.73 -6.89
CA GLN A 159 0.01 16.56 -5.70
C GLN A 159 -0.28 15.71 -4.45
N LEU A 160 0.55 15.88 -3.42
CA LEU A 160 0.34 15.19 -2.15
C LEU A 160 -1.01 15.62 -1.57
N GLY A 161 -1.82 14.63 -1.18
CA GLY A 161 -3.01 14.89 -0.40
C GLY A 161 -2.70 15.35 1.02
N ASP A 162 -3.68 15.29 1.92
CA ASP A 162 -3.56 15.73 3.31
C ASP A 162 -2.39 15.05 4.04
N VAL A 163 -1.42 15.85 4.51
CA VAL A 163 -0.21 15.44 5.23
C VAL A 163 -0.26 15.75 6.73
N THR A 164 -1.37 16.27 7.24
CA THR A 164 -1.51 16.76 8.62
C THR A 164 -1.26 15.69 9.70
N THR A 165 -1.43 14.42 9.35
CA THR A 165 -1.25 13.28 10.26
C THR A 165 0.15 12.65 10.18
N LEU A 166 1.03 13.14 9.27
CA LEU A 166 2.41 12.67 9.19
C LEU A 166 3.18 13.00 10.47
N THR A 167 4.07 12.09 10.84
CA THR A 167 5.04 12.33 11.92
C THR A 167 6.09 13.35 11.49
N ASP A 168 6.59 13.20 10.25
CA ASP A 168 7.58 14.06 9.63
C ASP A 168 7.24 14.27 8.13
N SER A 169 7.02 15.51 7.73
CA SER A 169 6.70 15.86 6.33
C SER A 169 7.93 15.82 5.42
N THR A 170 9.14 15.94 5.95
CA THR A 170 10.39 15.93 5.15
C THR A 170 10.64 14.59 4.48
N VAL A 171 10.06 13.50 5.01
CA VAL A 171 10.10 12.16 4.40
C VAL A 171 9.54 12.17 2.98
N MET A 172 8.47 12.94 2.75
CA MET A 172 7.85 13.00 1.41
C MET A 172 8.73 13.72 0.40
N ASP A 173 9.41 14.79 0.80
CA ASP A 173 10.33 15.52 -0.06
C ASP A 173 11.50 14.62 -0.50
N LEU A 174 12.04 13.83 0.44
CA LEU A 174 13.12 12.87 0.16
C LEU A 174 12.68 11.75 -0.79
N ILE A 175 11.44 11.26 -0.66
CA ILE A 175 10.89 10.24 -1.55
C ILE A 175 10.64 10.82 -2.95
N GLN A 176 10.06 12.03 -3.05
CA GLN A 176 9.81 12.70 -4.32
C GLN A 176 11.11 12.96 -5.10
N ALA A 177 12.20 13.34 -4.41
CA ALA A 177 13.49 13.55 -5.04
C ALA A 177 14.10 12.30 -5.72
N LYS A 178 13.64 11.11 -5.36
CA LYS A 178 14.08 9.83 -5.95
C LYS A 178 13.29 9.40 -7.19
N LEU A 179 12.19 10.07 -7.48
CA LEU A 179 11.43 9.77 -8.68
C LEU A 179 12.00 10.53 -9.88
N PRO A 180 12.01 9.92 -11.08
CA PRO A 180 12.33 10.66 -12.29
C PRO A 180 11.31 11.80 -12.45
N ALA A 181 11.81 12.98 -12.82
CA ALA A 181 10.94 14.12 -13.15
C ALA A 181 9.90 13.68 -14.19
N ALA A 182 8.66 14.13 -14.02
CA ALA A 182 7.63 13.90 -15.02
C ALA A 182 8.16 14.39 -16.37
N PRO A 183 7.92 13.66 -17.50
CA PRO A 183 8.21 14.19 -18.82
C PRO A 183 7.48 15.53 -18.93
N SER A 184 8.22 16.59 -19.26
CA SER A 184 7.65 17.90 -19.60
C SER A 184 6.69 17.67 -20.77
N GLU A 185 5.42 18.00 -20.58
CA GLU A 185 4.48 18.13 -21.69
C GLU A 185 4.95 19.33 -22.54
N ASP A 186 5.65 19.06 -23.64
CA ASP A 186 5.89 19.98 -24.73
C ASP A 186 4.80 19.82 -25.81
#